data_ae592bc81376d93612bacaee6f1a58a4
#
_entry.id   ae592bc81376d93612bacaee6f1a58a4
#
_cell.length_a   1.000
_cell.length_b   1.000
_cell.length_c   1.000
_cell.angle_alpha   90.00
_cell.angle_beta   90.00
_cell.angle_gamma   90.00
#
_symmetry.space_group_name_H-M   'P 1'
#
loop_
_entity.id
_entity.type
_entity.pdbx_description
1 polymer ?
#
loop_
_entity_poly.entity_id
_entity_poly.type
_entity_poly.pdbx_seq_one_letter_code
_entity_poly.pdbx_strand_id
1 'polypeptide(L)'
;SYDQRQLIHDKLGIPLDKIGVTYNGWEHMAKVQPDESIFEKMPAVKKGEYFYALGSLAGHKNFKWIREVARRNPDKTFVVAGGKDLRAFGDDTEAKDTHNVFYPGYVSDAENAALMKHCRLFLHPAVFEGFGIPPLEALALGAPIALAKASCLPELYGDTARYFDPYDYEVDLDALAARPVAPPDKVLAKYSWDKTAAFWLEEIKKYAQQ
;
A
#
# COMPACT_ATOMS: atom_id res chain seq x y z
N SER A 1 2.36 12.62 7.95
CA SER A 1 2.14 11.95 9.25
C SER A 1 2.92 12.64 10.35
N TYR A 2 2.52 12.43 11.59
CA TYR A 2 3.25 12.95 12.76
C TYR A 2 4.57 12.20 12.95
N ASP A 3 4.64 10.93 12.61
CA ASP A 3 5.88 10.16 12.54
C ASP A 3 6.92 10.85 11.64
N GLN A 4 6.53 11.28 10.44
CA GLN A 4 7.43 11.98 9.53
C GLN A 4 7.78 13.40 10.02
N ARG A 5 6.84 14.09 10.64
CA ARG A 5 7.09 15.39 11.27
C ARG A 5 8.18 15.30 12.34
N GLN A 6 8.09 14.28 13.21
CA GLN A 6 9.10 14.03 14.24
C GLN A 6 10.46 13.70 13.62
N LEU A 7 10.48 12.83 12.59
CA LEU A 7 11.70 12.48 11.89
C LEU A 7 12.40 13.69 11.24
N ILE A 8 11.64 14.61 10.63
CA ILE A 8 12.17 15.86 10.08
C ILE A 8 12.78 16.72 11.17
N HIS A 9 12.10 16.86 12.31
CA HIS A 9 12.63 17.57 13.48
C HIS A 9 13.96 16.97 13.95
N ASP A 10 13.99 15.66 14.17
CA ASP A 10 15.14 14.95 14.71
C ASP A 10 16.37 14.97 13.77
N LYS A 11 16.13 14.91 12.47
CA LYS A 11 17.20 14.84 11.48
C LYS A 11 17.72 16.20 10.99
N LEU A 12 16.84 17.19 10.93
CA LEU A 12 17.14 18.49 10.33
C LEU A 12 17.11 19.64 11.36
N GLY A 13 16.72 19.38 12.59
CA GLY A 13 16.63 20.40 13.63
C GLY A 13 15.52 21.45 13.41
N ILE A 14 14.60 21.20 12.48
CA ILE A 14 13.51 22.15 12.20
C ILE A 14 12.51 22.09 13.38
N PRO A 15 12.15 23.23 13.98
CA PRO A 15 11.18 23.26 15.09
C PRO A 15 9.83 22.67 14.69
N LEU A 16 9.21 21.89 15.58
CA LEU A 16 7.95 21.20 15.31
C LEU A 16 6.80 22.15 14.93
N ASP A 17 6.76 23.35 15.51
CA ASP A 17 5.77 24.38 15.19
C ASP A 17 5.89 24.96 13.76
N LYS A 18 7.05 24.72 13.11
CA LYS A 18 7.30 25.09 11.71
C LYS A 18 6.94 23.98 10.70
N ILE A 19 6.55 22.79 11.19
CA ILE A 19 6.25 21.64 10.34
C ILE A 19 4.76 21.33 10.43
N GLY A 20 3.98 21.76 9.43
CA GLY A 20 2.58 21.40 9.30
C GLY A 20 2.42 19.94 8.86
N VAL A 21 1.32 19.29 9.28
CA VAL A 21 0.96 17.95 8.85
C VAL A 21 -0.35 18.00 8.09
N THR A 22 -0.33 17.56 6.85
CA THR A 22 -1.52 17.31 6.05
C THR A 22 -1.45 15.89 5.47
N TYR A 23 -2.57 15.40 4.95
CA TYR A 23 -2.71 14.02 4.52
C TYR A 23 -3.14 13.96 3.05
N ASN A 24 -3.11 12.77 2.46
CA ASN A 24 -3.66 12.51 1.14
C ASN A 24 -5.13 12.06 1.25
N GLY A 25 -5.84 12.06 0.12
CA GLY A 25 -7.20 11.54 0.01
C GLY A 25 -7.26 10.29 -0.88
N TRP A 26 -8.45 9.75 -1.04
CA TRP A 26 -8.74 8.53 -1.80
C TRP A 26 -9.85 8.71 -2.84
N GLU A 27 -10.53 9.84 -2.87
CA GLU A 27 -11.77 10.06 -3.64
C GLU A 27 -11.56 9.96 -5.16
N HIS A 28 -10.31 10.07 -5.62
CA HIS A 28 -9.96 9.81 -7.02
C HIS A 28 -10.28 8.36 -7.41
N MET A 29 -10.12 7.40 -6.49
CA MET A 29 -10.42 5.99 -6.74
C MET A 29 -11.93 5.73 -6.86
N ALA A 30 -12.79 6.53 -6.23
CA ALA A 30 -14.23 6.40 -6.37
C ALA A 30 -14.74 6.69 -7.80
N LYS A 31 -13.93 7.35 -8.63
CA LYS A 31 -14.25 7.69 -10.03
C LYS A 31 -13.70 6.66 -11.02
N VAL A 32 -12.84 5.75 -10.56
CA VAL A 32 -12.22 4.74 -11.41
C VAL A 32 -13.18 3.56 -11.59
N GLN A 33 -13.49 3.24 -12.84
CA GLN A 33 -14.22 2.00 -13.16
C GLN A 33 -13.21 0.86 -13.31
N PRO A 34 -13.33 -0.23 -12.51
CA PRO A 34 -12.40 -1.35 -12.60
C PRO A 34 -12.40 -2.01 -13.99
N ASP A 35 -11.21 -2.22 -14.55
CA ASP A 35 -11.03 -2.97 -15.79
C ASP A 35 -10.60 -4.41 -15.47
N GLU A 36 -11.56 -5.31 -15.57
CA GLU A 36 -11.36 -6.71 -15.26
C GLU A 36 -10.64 -7.50 -16.36
N SER A 37 -10.38 -6.89 -17.53
CA SER A 37 -9.62 -7.53 -18.61
C SER A 37 -8.19 -7.90 -18.19
N ILE A 38 -7.68 -7.28 -17.11
CA ILE A 38 -6.38 -7.64 -16.53
C ILE A 38 -6.29 -9.14 -16.17
N PHE A 39 -7.39 -9.77 -15.77
CA PHE A 39 -7.41 -11.20 -15.42
C PHE A 39 -7.26 -12.10 -16.65
N GLU A 40 -7.61 -11.63 -17.86
CA GLU A 40 -7.37 -12.36 -19.10
C GLU A 40 -5.87 -12.51 -19.38
N LYS A 41 -5.06 -11.53 -18.93
CA LYS A 41 -3.59 -11.57 -19.03
C LYS A 41 -2.96 -12.53 -18.01
N MET A 42 -3.70 -12.94 -16.99
CA MET A 42 -3.24 -13.81 -15.89
C MET A 42 -4.30 -14.88 -15.59
N PRO A 43 -4.58 -15.83 -16.48
CA PRO A 43 -5.69 -16.79 -16.34
C PRO A 43 -5.56 -17.74 -15.13
N ALA A 44 -4.36 -17.88 -14.57
CA ALA A 44 -4.12 -18.63 -13.34
C ALA A 44 -4.49 -17.86 -12.06
N VAL A 45 -4.67 -16.54 -12.13
CA VAL A 45 -5.04 -15.69 -10.99
C VAL A 45 -6.56 -15.67 -10.84
N LYS A 46 -7.05 -16.24 -9.74
CA LYS A 46 -8.49 -16.29 -9.47
C LYS A 46 -8.90 -15.20 -8.49
N LYS A 47 -10.01 -14.54 -8.79
CA LYS A 47 -10.62 -13.50 -7.94
C LYS A 47 -10.90 -14.06 -6.53
N GLY A 48 -10.52 -13.31 -5.51
CA GLY A 48 -10.68 -13.70 -4.10
C GLY A 48 -9.61 -14.65 -3.55
N GLU A 49 -8.70 -15.18 -4.39
CA GLU A 49 -7.74 -16.20 -3.98
C GLU A 49 -6.28 -15.73 -3.98
N TYR A 50 -5.99 -14.49 -4.38
CA TYR A 50 -4.61 -13.97 -4.47
C TYR A 50 -4.33 -12.84 -3.48
N PHE A 51 -3.06 -12.73 -3.11
CA PHE A 51 -2.49 -11.62 -2.35
C PHE A 51 -1.96 -10.58 -3.33
N TYR A 52 -2.27 -9.31 -3.11
CA TYR A 52 -1.91 -8.25 -4.04
C TYR A 52 -0.97 -7.23 -3.40
N ALA A 53 0.03 -6.80 -4.12
CA ALA A 53 0.91 -5.70 -3.74
C ALA A 53 1.16 -4.76 -4.92
N LEU A 54 1.21 -3.46 -4.63
CA LEU A 54 1.47 -2.40 -5.61
C LEU A 54 2.58 -1.48 -5.14
N GLY A 55 3.52 -1.15 -6.02
CA GLY A 55 4.52 -0.11 -5.73
C GLY A 55 5.70 -0.08 -6.68
N SER A 56 6.60 0.87 -6.42
CA SER A 56 7.88 0.95 -7.11
C SER A 56 8.88 -0.05 -6.55
N LEU A 57 9.97 -0.28 -7.31
CA LEU A 57 11.07 -1.20 -6.93
C LEU A 57 12.05 -0.60 -5.91
N ALA A 58 11.73 0.54 -5.31
CA ALA A 58 12.57 1.15 -4.30
C ALA A 58 12.75 0.21 -3.08
N GLY A 59 13.96 0.11 -2.56
CA GLY A 59 14.31 -0.85 -1.49
C GLY A 59 13.43 -0.75 -0.24
N HIS A 60 12.97 0.47 0.11
CA HIS A 60 12.07 0.69 1.25
C HIS A 60 10.66 0.10 1.07
N LYS A 61 10.24 -0.22 -0.18
CA LYS A 61 8.98 -0.92 -0.46
C LYS A 61 9.02 -2.40 -0.11
N ASN A 62 10.21 -2.94 0.11
CA ASN A 62 10.49 -4.26 0.68
C ASN A 62 9.78 -5.43 -0.06
N PHE A 63 9.72 -5.40 -1.39
CA PHE A 63 9.12 -6.51 -2.17
C PHE A 63 9.93 -7.82 -2.04
N LYS A 64 11.15 -7.76 -1.49
CA LYS A 64 11.87 -8.95 -1.05
C LYS A 64 11.02 -9.78 -0.08
N TRP A 65 10.32 -9.11 0.85
CA TRP A 65 9.42 -9.80 1.79
C TRP A 65 8.34 -10.60 1.06
N ILE A 66 7.70 -10.03 0.03
CA ILE A 66 6.68 -10.75 -0.77
C ILE A 66 7.27 -12.03 -1.38
N ARG A 67 8.46 -11.95 -2.01
CA ARG A 67 9.10 -13.10 -2.63
C ARG A 67 9.45 -14.19 -1.62
N GLU A 68 10.01 -13.80 -0.48
CA GLU A 68 10.39 -14.73 0.57
C GLU A 68 9.16 -15.44 1.17
N VAL A 69 8.07 -14.70 1.39
CA VAL A 69 6.81 -15.27 1.87
C VAL A 69 6.17 -16.16 0.78
N ALA A 70 6.18 -15.75 -0.48
CA ALA A 70 5.64 -16.54 -1.59
C ALA A 70 6.37 -17.88 -1.75
N ARG A 71 7.70 -17.89 -1.61
CA ARG A 71 8.51 -19.12 -1.67
C ARG A 71 8.16 -20.12 -0.56
N ARG A 72 7.78 -19.62 0.63
CA ARG A 72 7.35 -20.43 1.77
C ARG A 72 5.89 -20.87 1.69
N ASN A 73 5.12 -20.25 0.78
CA ASN A 73 3.70 -20.54 0.59
C ASN A 73 3.42 -20.87 -0.88
N PRO A 74 3.93 -22.01 -1.41
CA PRO A 74 3.84 -22.35 -2.83
C PRO A 74 2.40 -22.63 -3.30
N ASP A 75 1.49 -22.89 -2.37
CA ASP A 75 0.05 -23.10 -2.59
C ASP A 75 -0.75 -21.78 -2.69
N LYS A 76 -0.14 -20.64 -2.39
CA LYS A 76 -0.78 -19.31 -2.45
C LYS A 76 -0.38 -18.56 -3.71
N THR A 77 -1.27 -17.74 -4.22
CA THR A 77 -1.04 -16.90 -5.41
C THR A 77 -0.77 -15.46 -5.00
N PHE A 78 0.25 -14.85 -5.60
CA PHE A 78 0.62 -13.46 -5.39
C PHE A 78 0.60 -12.71 -6.71
N VAL A 79 0.13 -11.46 -6.68
CA VAL A 79 0.20 -10.52 -7.80
C VAL A 79 0.95 -9.28 -7.32
N VAL A 80 2.02 -8.92 -8.02
CA VAL A 80 2.85 -7.75 -7.70
C VAL A 80 2.87 -6.83 -8.90
N ALA A 81 2.18 -5.70 -8.82
CA ALA A 81 2.12 -4.70 -9.87
C ALA A 81 3.00 -3.49 -9.56
N GLY A 82 3.35 -2.76 -10.61
CA GLY A 82 4.22 -1.59 -10.56
C GLY A 82 5.65 -1.92 -10.96
N GLY A 83 6.36 -0.89 -11.49
CA GLY A 83 7.67 -1.07 -12.07
C GLY A 83 7.61 -1.44 -13.56
N LYS A 84 8.58 -0.93 -14.33
CA LYS A 84 8.64 -1.14 -15.78
C LYS A 84 9.44 -2.39 -16.19
N ASP A 85 10.20 -2.99 -15.28
CA ASP A 85 11.11 -4.09 -15.63
C ASP A 85 11.25 -5.10 -14.48
N LEU A 86 10.88 -6.33 -14.77
CA LEU A 86 11.06 -7.48 -13.84
C LEU A 86 12.53 -7.69 -13.45
N ARG A 87 13.46 -7.30 -14.34
CA ARG A 87 14.91 -7.39 -14.11
C ARG A 87 15.40 -6.48 -12.98
N ALA A 88 14.65 -5.45 -12.62
CA ALA A 88 14.99 -4.57 -11.51
C ALA A 88 14.64 -5.15 -10.13
N PHE A 89 13.99 -6.33 -10.04
CA PHE A 89 13.74 -7.02 -8.77
C PHE A 89 14.94 -7.82 -8.21
N GLY A 90 16.10 -7.75 -8.84
CA GLY A 90 17.29 -8.51 -8.50
C GLY A 90 17.75 -9.36 -9.66
N ASP A 91 18.89 -9.99 -9.52
CA ASP A 91 19.48 -10.87 -10.53
C ASP A 91 18.44 -11.85 -11.09
N ASP A 92 18.34 -11.97 -12.40
CA ASP A 92 17.30 -12.72 -13.16
C ASP A 92 17.04 -14.17 -12.65
N THR A 93 17.91 -14.70 -11.82
CA THR A 93 17.82 -16.05 -11.23
C THR A 93 16.81 -16.12 -10.09
N GLU A 94 16.67 -15.08 -9.24
CA GLU A 94 15.75 -15.11 -8.07
C GLU A 94 14.29 -14.87 -8.45
N ALA A 95 14.00 -14.15 -9.53
CA ALA A 95 12.64 -13.91 -10.00
C ALA A 95 12.02 -15.16 -10.65
N LYS A 96 12.86 -16.10 -11.12
CA LYS A 96 12.44 -17.36 -11.77
C LYS A 96 12.04 -18.45 -10.80
N ASP A 97 12.41 -18.32 -9.52
CA ASP A 97 12.19 -19.38 -8.51
C ASP A 97 10.81 -19.33 -7.84
N THR A 98 9.97 -18.35 -8.14
CA THR A 98 8.62 -18.23 -7.56
C THR A 98 7.55 -18.36 -8.64
N HIS A 99 7.14 -19.60 -8.93
CA HIS A 99 6.09 -19.90 -9.92
C HIS A 99 4.68 -19.38 -9.54
N ASN A 100 4.49 -18.98 -8.30
CA ASN A 100 3.24 -18.52 -7.71
C ASN A 100 3.17 -16.99 -7.57
N VAL A 101 4.15 -16.23 -8.09
CA VAL A 101 4.13 -14.76 -8.13
C VAL A 101 3.96 -14.28 -9.56
N PHE A 102 2.90 -13.53 -9.81
CA PHE A 102 2.56 -12.95 -11.10
C PHE A 102 2.90 -11.47 -11.13
N TYR A 103 3.63 -11.06 -12.15
CA TYR A 103 4.09 -9.68 -12.35
C TYR A 103 3.47 -9.10 -13.62
N PRO A 104 2.30 -8.44 -13.55
CA PRO A 104 1.71 -7.79 -14.73
C PRO A 104 2.49 -6.57 -15.23
N GLY A 105 3.52 -6.13 -14.47
CA GLY A 105 4.25 -4.91 -14.78
C GLY A 105 3.47 -3.65 -14.39
N TYR A 106 3.55 -2.63 -15.24
CA TYR A 106 2.73 -1.42 -15.08
C TYR A 106 1.26 -1.76 -15.40
N VAL A 107 0.38 -1.35 -14.50
CA VAL A 107 -1.07 -1.46 -14.65
C VAL A 107 -1.69 -0.06 -14.67
N SER A 108 -2.75 0.13 -15.44
CA SER A 108 -3.55 1.36 -15.40
C SER A 108 -4.30 1.48 -14.07
N ASP A 109 -4.80 2.67 -13.74
CA ASP A 109 -5.61 2.87 -12.52
C ASP A 109 -6.86 1.96 -12.53
N ALA A 110 -7.47 1.72 -13.69
CA ALA A 110 -8.62 0.86 -13.86
C ALA A 110 -8.28 -0.64 -13.62
N GLU A 111 -7.16 -1.11 -14.17
CA GLU A 111 -6.64 -2.46 -13.92
C GLU A 111 -6.22 -2.63 -12.45
N ASN A 112 -5.56 -1.62 -11.87
CA ASN A 112 -5.20 -1.61 -10.45
C ASN A 112 -6.44 -1.68 -9.55
N ALA A 113 -7.48 -0.91 -9.87
CA ALA A 113 -8.75 -0.95 -9.15
C ALA A 113 -9.40 -2.35 -9.19
N ALA A 114 -9.35 -3.04 -10.33
CA ALA A 114 -9.83 -4.41 -10.45
C ALA A 114 -9.00 -5.37 -9.58
N LEU A 115 -7.67 -5.25 -9.60
CA LEU A 115 -6.77 -6.08 -8.78
C LEU A 115 -6.96 -5.83 -7.29
N MET A 116 -7.11 -4.58 -6.85
CA MET A 116 -7.39 -4.26 -5.45
C MET A 116 -8.73 -4.81 -5.00
N LYS A 117 -9.79 -4.56 -5.79
CA LYS A 117 -11.16 -4.96 -5.45
C LYS A 117 -11.34 -6.47 -5.27
N HIS A 118 -10.61 -7.27 -6.04
CA HIS A 118 -10.77 -8.72 -6.07
C HIS A 118 -9.64 -9.48 -5.36
N CYS A 119 -8.70 -8.82 -4.70
CA CYS A 119 -7.69 -9.54 -3.93
C CYS A 119 -8.28 -10.11 -2.63
N ARG A 120 -7.71 -11.21 -2.18
CA ARG A 120 -7.98 -11.78 -0.85
C ARG A 120 -7.46 -10.86 0.26
N LEU A 121 -6.29 -10.26 0.03
CA LEU A 121 -5.63 -9.35 0.96
C LEU A 121 -4.64 -8.48 0.19
N PHE A 122 -4.73 -7.17 0.38
CA PHE A 122 -3.72 -6.24 -0.12
C PHE A 122 -2.55 -6.18 0.86
N LEU A 123 -1.35 -6.47 0.38
CA LEU A 123 -0.12 -6.51 1.18
C LEU A 123 0.73 -5.25 0.94
N HIS A 124 1.13 -4.57 2.00
CA HIS A 124 2.02 -3.41 1.89
C HIS A 124 3.23 -3.57 2.83
N PRO A 125 4.32 -4.20 2.35
CA PRO A 125 5.46 -4.56 3.18
C PRO A 125 6.46 -3.42 3.40
N ALA A 126 6.14 -2.20 2.99
CA ALA A 126 7.05 -1.05 3.06
C ALA A 126 7.54 -0.78 4.48
N VAL A 127 8.86 -0.70 4.64
CA VAL A 127 9.51 -0.40 5.92
C VAL A 127 9.61 1.09 6.20
N PHE A 128 9.40 1.93 5.18
CA PHE A 128 9.39 3.37 5.29
C PHE A 128 8.35 3.98 4.34
N GLU A 129 7.48 4.83 4.90
CA GLU A 129 6.43 5.56 4.18
C GLU A 129 6.20 6.94 4.77
N GLY A 130 5.83 7.90 3.92
CA GLY A 130 5.33 9.20 4.36
C GLY A 130 3.84 9.17 4.72
N PHE A 131 3.07 8.35 3.98
CA PHE A 131 1.62 8.18 4.14
C PHE A 131 1.15 6.77 3.75
N GLY A 132 1.58 6.24 2.60
CA GLY A 132 1.08 4.96 2.08
C GLY A 132 -0.25 5.12 1.36
N ILE A 133 -0.28 5.81 0.21
CA ILE A 133 -1.50 5.99 -0.60
C ILE A 133 -2.11 4.65 -1.04
N PRO A 134 -1.36 3.66 -1.56
CA PRO A 134 -1.96 2.43 -2.05
C PRO A 134 -2.81 1.64 -1.04
N PRO A 135 -2.45 1.53 0.25
CA PRO A 135 -3.35 0.95 1.24
C PRO A 135 -4.66 1.71 1.43
N LEU A 136 -4.64 3.05 1.33
CA LEU A 136 -5.86 3.86 1.44
C LEU A 136 -6.78 3.65 0.24
N GLU A 137 -6.21 3.55 -0.95
CA GLU A 137 -6.92 3.23 -2.19
C GLU A 137 -7.55 1.84 -2.12
N ALA A 138 -6.81 0.84 -1.62
CA ALA A 138 -7.29 -0.51 -1.42
C ALA A 138 -8.49 -0.55 -0.46
N LEU A 139 -8.40 0.16 0.69
CA LEU A 139 -9.53 0.30 1.63
C LEU A 139 -10.75 0.95 0.98
N ALA A 140 -10.55 2.01 0.18
CA ALA A 140 -11.64 2.71 -0.51
C ALA A 140 -12.36 1.82 -1.53
N LEU A 141 -11.65 0.84 -2.10
CA LEU A 141 -12.20 -0.17 -3.01
C LEU A 141 -12.76 -1.42 -2.29
N GLY A 142 -12.77 -1.40 -0.95
CA GLY A 142 -13.29 -2.49 -0.13
C GLY A 142 -12.33 -3.67 0.05
N ALA A 143 -11.06 -3.54 -0.34
CA ALA A 143 -10.06 -4.57 -0.14
C ALA A 143 -9.64 -4.66 1.33
N PRO A 144 -9.53 -5.89 1.91
CA PRO A 144 -8.84 -6.07 3.18
C PRO A 144 -7.35 -5.71 3.02
N ILE A 145 -6.76 -5.07 4.04
CA ILE A 145 -5.35 -4.67 3.99
C ILE A 145 -4.52 -5.31 5.11
N ALA A 146 -3.27 -5.64 4.79
CA ALA A 146 -2.24 -5.99 5.77
C ALA A 146 -0.97 -5.20 5.47
N LEU A 147 -0.44 -4.56 6.50
CA LEU A 147 0.63 -3.57 6.42
C LEU A 147 1.81 -3.99 7.27
N ALA A 148 3.00 -3.63 6.84
CA ALA A 148 4.17 -3.70 7.71
C ALA A 148 3.92 -2.87 8.98
N LYS A 149 4.24 -3.41 10.15
CA LYS A 149 4.22 -2.67 11.41
C LYS A 149 5.44 -1.76 11.48
N ALA A 150 5.49 -0.75 10.62
CA ALA A 150 6.64 0.12 10.44
C ALA A 150 6.23 1.55 10.08
N SER A 151 7.13 2.51 10.39
CA SER A 151 6.97 3.92 10.06
C SER A 151 5.58 4.47 10.45
N CYS A 152 4.99 5.30 9.62
CA CYS A 152 3.69 5.94 9.88
C CYS A 152 2.46 5.02 9.71
N LEU A 153 2.61 3.79 9.21
CA LEU A 153 1.47 2.95 8.88
C LEU A 153 0.55 2.65 10.07
N PRO A 154 1.07 2.32 11.29
CA PRO A 154 0.21 2.15 12.47
C PRO A 154 -0.51 3.44 12.90
N GLU A 155 0.15 4.61 12.79
CA GLU A 155 -0.45 5.93 13.08
C GLU A 155 -1.66 6.21 12.17
N LEU A 156 -1.53 5.85 10.89
CA LEU A 156 -2.48 6.23 9.88
C LEU A 156 -3.69 5.29 9.80
N TYR A 157 -3.48 3.99 9.96
CA TYR A 157 -4.48 2.96 9.73
C TYR A 157 -5.06 2.33 11.02
N GLY A 158 -4.36 2.46 12.17
CA GLY A 158 -4.83 1.97 13.46
C GLY A 158 -5.38 0.55 13.40
N ASP A 159 -6.54 0.33 13.98
CA ASP A 159 -7.19 -0.99 14.06
C ASP A 159 -7.90 -1.40 12.76
N THR A 160 -7.87 -0.58 11.71
CA THR A 160 -8.50 -0.89 10.42
C THR A 160 -7.62 -1.81 9.55
N ALA A 161 -6.34 -1.91 9.87
CA ALA A 161 -5.38 -2.75 9.16
C ALA A 161 -4.93 -3.93 10.01
N ARG A 162 -4.56 -5.01 9.32
CA ARG A 162 -3.79 -6.11 9.89
C ARG A 162 -2.32 -5.74 9.83
N TYR A 163 -1.53 -6.17 10.81
CA TYR A 163 -0.10 -5.85 10.83
C TYR A 163 0.74 -7.11 10.91
N PHE A 164 1.89 -7.07 10.22
CA PHE A 164 2.94 -8.08 10.26
C PHE A 164 4.32 -7.42 10.46
N ASP A 165 5.29 -8.21 10.92
CA ASP A 165 6.69 -7.80 10.98
C ASP A 165 7.27 -7.86 9.56
N PRO A 166 7.80 -6.75 8.99
CA PRO A 166 8.37 -6.74 7.65
C PRO A 166 9.69 -7.51 7.52
N TYR A 167 10.20 -8.07 8.59
CA TYR A 167 11.42 -8.88 8.64
C TYR A 167 11.15 -10.35 8.96
N ASP A 168 9.91 -10.69 9.34
CA ASP A 168 9.46 -12.07 9.52
C ASP A 168 8.89 -12.61 8.21
N TYR A 169 9.45 -13.71 7.71
CA TYR A 169 9.00 -14.38 6.49
C TYR A 169 8.14 -15.63 6.77
N GLU A 170 8.01 -16.03 8.04
CA GLU A 170 7.22 -17.22 8.46
C GLU A 170 5.77 -16.85 8.81
N VAL A 171 5.23 -15.83 8.18
CA VAL A 171 3.86 -15.34 8.45
C VAL A 171 2.80 -16.34 7.95
N ASP A 172 1.86 -16.70 8.82
CA ASP A 172 0.65 -17.42 8.43
C ASP A 172 -0.32 -16.44 7.77
N LEU A 173 -0.36 -16.48 6.44
CA LEU A 173 -1.19 -15.59 5.63
C LEU A 173 -2.69 -15.83 5.81
N ASP A 174 -3.12 -17.06 6.07
CA ASP A 174 -4.52 -17.39 6.30
C ASP A 174 -4.99 -16.86 7.66
N ALA A 175 -4.18 -17.07 8.69
CA ALA A 175 -4.45 -16.50 10.01
C ALA A 175 -4.39 -14.96 9.97
N LEU A 176 -3.44 -14.36 9.21
CA LEU A 176 -3.37 -12.92 9.05
C LEU A 176 -4.62 -12.38 8.36
N ALA A 177 -5.07 -13.01 7.27
CA ALA A 177 -6.27 -12.58 6.54
C ALA A 177 -7.55 -12.72 7.37
N ALA A 178 -7.61 -13.71 8.26
CA ALA A 178 -8.76 -13.97 9.12
C ALA A 178 -8.83 -13.04 10.36
N ARG A 179 -7.79 -12.29 10.68
CA ARG A 179 -7.81 -11.39 11.86
C ARG A 179 -8.91 -10.34 11.72
N PRO A 180 -9.76 -10.18 12.75
CA PRO A 180 -10.76 -9.12 12.75
C PRO A 180 -10.10 -7.75 12.80
N VAL A 181 -10.70 -6.79 12.12
CA VAL A 181 -10.27 -5.37 12.10
C VAL A 181 -11.48 -4.47 12.23
N ALA A 182 -11.26 -3.22 12.62
CA ALA A 182 -12.31 -2.21 12.64
C ALA A 182 -12.77 -1.85 11.21
N PRO A 183 -14.03 -1.41 11.02
CA PRO A 183 -14.51 -0.91 9.74
C PRO A 183 -13.68 0.26 9.21
N PRO A 184 -13.55 0.44 7.88
CA PRO A 184 -12.71 1.46 7.27
C PRO A 184 -13.26 2.88 7.35
N ASP A 185 -14.54 3.04 7.73
CA ASP A 185 -15.26 4.31 7.67
C ASP A 185 -14.55 5.47 8.35
N LYS A 186 -13.97 5.24 9.53
CA LYS A 186 -13.24 6.27 10.28
C LYS A 186 -11.96 6.71 9.56
N VAL A 187 -11.24 5.77 8.97
CA VAL A 187 -10.01 6.06 8.21
C VAL A 187 -10.36 6.79 6.93
N LEU A 188 -11.35 6.31 6.18
CA LEU A 188 -11.80 6.94 4.95
C LEU A 188 -12.38 8.35 5.20
N ALA A 189 -13.17 8.53 6.27
CA ALA A 189 -13.67 9.85 6.65
C ALA A 189 -12.58 10.82 7.12
N LYS A 190 -11.47 10.31 7.68
CA LYS A 190 -10.34 11.13 8.14
C LYS A 190 -9.55 11.71 6.97
N TYR A 191 -9.33 10.94 5.91
CA TYR A 191 -8.43 11.26 4.81
C TYR A 191 -9.19 11.63 3.54
N SER A 192 -9.04 12.89 3.10
CA SER A 192 -9.78 13.47 1.99
C SER A 192 -8.93 14.50 1.26
N TRP A 193 -9.01 14.53 -0.06
CA TRP A 193 -8.37 15.58 -0.87
C TRP A 193 -8.97 16.96 -0.58
N ASP A 194 -10.26 17.06 -0.29
CA ASP A 194 -10.89 18.34 0.07
C ASP A 194 -10.33 18.89 1.38
N LYS A 195 -10.13 18.03 2.38
CA LYS A 195 -9.51 18.44 3.64
C LYS A 195 -8.06 18.88 3.44
N THR A 196 -7.33 18.21 2.58
CA THR A 196 -5.95 18.55 2.22
C THR A 196 -5.92 19.91 1.50
N ALA A 197 -6.80 20.13 0.54
CA ALA A 197 -6.92 21.38 -0.18
C ALA A 197 -7.31 22.54 0.75
N ALA A 198 -8.27 22.33 1.66
CA ALA A 198 -8.64 23.31 2.66
C ALA A 198 -7.47 23.69 3.57
N PHE A 199 -6.71 22.72 4.06
CA PHE A 199 -5.50 22.96 4.84
C PHE A 199 -4.49 23.85 4.08
N TRP A 200 -4.19 23.53 2.83
CA TRP A 200 -3.25 24.30 2.03
C TRP A 200 -3.77 25.72 1.73
N LEU A 201 -5.06 25.85 1.47
CA LEU A 201 -5.67 27.16 1.25
C LEU A 201 -5.53 28.09 2.47
N GLU A 202 -5.74 27.55 3.67
CA GLU A 202 -5.57 28.33 4.90
C GLU A 202 -4.10 28.71 5.14
N GLU A 203 -3.17 27.79 4.90
CA GLU A 203 -1.74 28.08 5.02
C GLU A 203 -1.28 29.16 4.01
N ILE A 204 -1.70 29.05 2.74
CA ILE A 204 -1.37 30.04 1.71
C ILE A 204 -1.92 31.43 2.09
N LYS A 205 -3.15 31.53 2.59
CA LYS A 205 -3.74 32.79 3.03
C LYS A 205 -2.95 33.47 4.15
N LYS A 206 -2.46 32.68 5.12
CA LYS A 206 -1.62 33.21 6.22
C LYS A 206 -0.33 33.87 5.69
N TYR A 207 0.31 33.27 4.69
CA TYR A 207 1.56 33.81 4.12
C TYR A 207 1.30 34.94 3.10
N ALA A 208 0.17 34.96 2.43
CA ALA A 208 -0.17 36.02 1.49
C ALA A 208 -0.55 37.36 2.17
N GLN A 209 -0.79 37.36 3.47
CA GLN A 209 -1.16 38.54 4.28
C GLN A 209 0.05 39.13 5.05
N GLN A 210 1.23 38.52 4.97
CA GLN A 210 2.52 39.01 5.50
C GLN A 210 3.29 39.80 4.44
#